data_0250cc52f13f1c2dbd6104781fb0be16
#
_entry.id   0250cc52f13f1c2dbd6104781fb0be16
#
_cell.length_a   1.000
_cell.length_b   1.000
_cell.length_c   1.000
_cell.angle_alpha   90.00
_cell.angle_beta   90.00
_cell.angle_gamma   90.00
#
_symmetry.space_group_name_H-M   'P 1'
#
loop_
_entity.id
_entity.type
_entity.pdbx_description
1 polymer ?
#
loop_
_entity_poly.entity_id
_entity_poly.type
_entity_poly.pdbx_seq_one_letter_code
_entity_poly.pdbx_strand_id
1 'polypeptide(L)'
;MSAPKKLFEPIKVGNVELKNRVMMLGVTTGFLDNYYVTDKYANFMGARARGGTGLVVIGSAYPFDLSGVTPRYINIASGVGIWTDDQIPGLSKVAKNIHDNGGKAACQLVICSEWRANKDNPLEGVGPSAGAGGPSVKEVRELTVDEIRLIVDQYGEGARRAREAGFDLVEFHAGIGYFINRFLSPYSNKRTDEYGGTPEKRMRFFLEVIEACKAKAGADFTLAARISGDELLEGGNKIEDVQKMIPVLEKAGLAYFNVQAGW
;
A
#
# COMPACT_ATOMS: atom_id res chain seq x y z
N MET A 1 -25.09 -19.44 -21.85
CA MET A 1 -24.78 -19.27 -20.42
C MET A 1 -25.29 -17.91 -19.99
N SER A 2 -26.08 -17.80 -18.91
CA SER A 2 -26.52 -16.51 -18.38
C SER A 2 -25.29 -15.76 -17.83
N ALA A 3 -25.18 -14.44 -18.08
CA ALA A 3 -24.12 -13.62 -17.52
C ALA A 3 -24.10 -13.72 -15.99
N PRO A 4 -22.90 -13.70 -15.32
CA PRO A 4 -22.80 -13.77 -13.88
C PRO A 4 -23.43 -12.52 -13.25
N LYS A 5 -24.66 -12.65 -12.77
CA LYS A 5 -25.47 -11.52 -12.27
C LYS A 5 -24.74 -10.74 -11.17
N LYS A 6 -24.17 -11.44 -10.17
CA LYS A 6 -23.51 -10.82 -9.01
C LYS A 6 -22.27 -9.99 -9.34
N LEU A 7 -21.53 -10.31 -10.40
CA LEU A 7 -20.31 -9.57 -10.77
C LEU A 7 -20.60 -8.11 -11.13
N PHE A 8 -21.75 -7.86 -11.74
CA PHE A 8 -22.14 -6.53 -12.21
C PHE A 8 -23.11 -5.80 -11.27
N GLU A 9 -23.46 -6.41 -10.13
CA GLU A 9 -24.26 -5.76 -9.10
C GLU A 9 -23.37 -4.79 -8.28
N PRO A 10 -23.89 -3.61 -7.90
CA PRO A 10 -23.21 -2.69 -7.01
C PRO A 10 -22.82 -3.36 -5.70
N ILE A 11 -21.77 -2.85 -5.09
CA ILE A 11 -21.31 -3.25 -3.75
C ILE A 11 -20.79 -2.04 -3.00
N LYS A 12 -21.10 -1.96 -1.70
CA LYS A 12 -20.54 -0.96 -0.80
C LYS A 12 -19.29 -1.52 -0.12
N VAL A 13 -18.18 -0.77 -0.18
CA VAL A 13 -16.90 -1.09 0.46
C VAL A 13 -16.54 0.06 1.38
N GLY A 14 -16.62 -0.13 2.69
CA GLY A 14 -16.54 0.98 3.64
C GLY A 14 -17.60 2.04 3.33
N ASN A 15 -17.15 3.27 3.04
CA ASN A 15 -18.03 4.36 2.64
C ASN A 15 -18.13 4.57 1.13
N VAL A 16 -17.51 3.69 0.33
CA VAL A 16 -17.44 3.82 -1.13
C VAL A 16 -18.41 2.85 -1.78
N GLU A 17 -19.31 3.35 -2.62
CA GLU A 17 -20.17 2.54 -3.47
C GLU A 17 -19.52 2.28 -4.83
N LEU A 18 -19.33 1.01 -5.16
CA LEU A 18 -18.79 0.55 -6.44
C LEU A 18 -19.93 0.09 -7.34
N LYS A 19 -19.94 0.52 -8.60
CA LYS A 19 -20.96 0.14 -9.60
C LYS A 19 -20.99 -1.36 -9.93
N ASN A 20 -19.91 -2.08 -9.65
CA ASN A 20 -19.78 -3.53 -9.87
C ASN A 20 -18.62 -4.06 -9.02
N ARG A 21 -18.38 -5.37 -9.07
CA ARG A 21 -17.34 -6.07 -8.29
C ARG A 21 -16.05 -6.32 -9.08
N VAL A 22 -15.83 -5.56 -10.16
CA VAL A 22 -14.60 -5.64 -10.96
C VAL A 22 -13.62 -4.59 -10.47
N MET A 23 -12.43 -5.04 -10.03
CA MET A 23 -11.35 -4.19 -9.56
C MET A 23 -10.10 -4.40 -10.43
N MET A 24 -9.49 -3.30 -10.88
CA MET A 24 -8.13 -3.32 -11.40
C MET A 24 -7.16 -3.15 -10.25
N LEU A 25 -6.29 -4.14 -10.06
CA LEU A 25 -5.25 -4.10 -9.03
C LEU A 25 -4.16 -3.07 -9.35
N GLY A 26 -3.44 -2.62 -8.34
CA GLY A 26 -2.28 -1.74 -8.50
C GLY A 26 -1.23 -2.38 -9.42
N VAL A 27 -0.82 -1.64 -10.45
CA VAL A 27 0.23 -2.04 -11.38
C VAL A 27 1.18 -0.87 -11.63
N THR A 28 2.45 -1.19 -11.79
CA THR A 28 3.47 -0.24 -12.22
C THR A 28 3.52 -0.22 -13.75
N THR A 29 3.52 0.97 -14.34
CA THR A 29 3.33 1.14 -15.80
C THR A 29 4.55 1.70 -16.52
N GLY A 30 5.51 2.29 -15.80
CA GLY A 30 6.61 3.04 -16.40
C GLY A 30 6.17 4.32 -17.13
N PHE A 31 4.96 4.85 -16.88
CA PHE A 31 4.41 6.05 -17.51
C PHE A 31 4.52 7.31 -16.63
N LEU A 32 5.39 7.27 -15.63
CA LEU A 32 5.68 8.39 -14.75
C LEU A 32 6.97 9.09 -15.17
N ASP A 33 7.13 10.33 -14.73
CA ASP A 33 8.37 11.07 -14.87
C ASP A 33 8.87 11.48 -13.48
N ASN A 34 10.02 10.94 -13.07
CA ASN A 34 10.61 11.20 -11.74
C ASN A 34 9.59 11.13 -10.58
N TYR A 35 8.79 10.07 -10.55
CA TYR A 35 7.70 9.84 -9.59
C TYR A 35 6.48 10.77 -9.74
N TYR A 36 6.47 11.69 -10.71
CA TYR A 36 5.34 12.56 -11.00
C TYR A 36 4.42 11.95 -12.06
N VAL A 37 3.13 12.22 -11.90
CA VAL A 37 2.08 11.80 -12.83
C VAL A 37 2.23 12.49 -14.17
N THR A 38 2.22 11.70 -15.26
CA THR A 38 2.10 12.22 -16.63
C THR A 38 0.67 12.07 -17.16
N ASP A 39 0.34 12.77 -18.24
CA ASP A 39 -0.95 12.62 -18.95
C ASP A 39 -1.15 11.17 -19.42
N LYS A 40 -0.08 10.52 -19.86
CA LYS A 40 -0.11 9.13 -20.28
C LYS A 40 -0.56 8.20 -19.14
N TYR A 41 -0.05 8.42 -17.92
CA TYR A 41 -0.44 7.65 -16.74
C TYR A 41 -1.90 7.89 -16.38
N ALA A 42 -2.35 9.15 -16.31
CA ALA A 42 -3.73 9.48 -15.98
C ALA A 42 -4.72 8.90 -17.03
N ASN A 43 -4.39 9.01 -18.31
CA ASN A 43 -5.21 8.45 -19.40
C ASN A 43 -5.24 6.93 -19.38
N PHE A 44 -4.12 6.28 -19.03
CA PHE A 44 -4.06 4.83 -18.87
C PHE A 44 -5.03 4.36 -17.78
N MET A 45 -5.06 5.02 -16.61
CA MET A 45 -5.95 4.66 -15.51
C MET A 45 -7.43 4.96 -15.85
N GLY A 46 -7.73 6.12 -16.44
CA GLY A 46 -9.08 6.46 -16.88
C GLY A 46 -9.64 5.50 -17.96
N ALA A 47 -8.79 5.00 -18.84
CA ALA A 47 -9.20 4.02 -19.86
C ALA A 47 -9.72 2.71 -19.24
N ARG A 48 -9.27 2.29 -18.05
CA ARG A 48 -9.77 1.12 -17.31
C ARG A 48 -11.17 1.36 -16.77
N ALA A 49 -11.39 2.53 -16.19
CA ALA A 49 -12.70 2.95 -15.71
C ALA A 49 -13.73 3.00 -16.89
N ARG A 50 -13.32 3.57 -18.04
CA ARG A 50 -14.12 3.61 -19.26
C ARG A 50 -14.45 2.22 -19.79
N GLY A 51 -13.54 1.24 -19.62
CA GLY A 51 -13.77 -0.17 -19.94
C GLY A 51 -14.74 -0.89 -19.01
N GLY A 52 -15.28 -0.21 -17.98
CA GLY A 52 -16.30 -0.76 -17.09
C GLY A 52 -15.81 -1.16 -15.70
N THR A 53 -14.51 -1.04 -15.38
CA THR A 53 -13.96 -1.34 -14.05
C THR A 53 -14.63 -0.48 -12.98
N GLY A 54 -15.09 -1.10 -11.89
CA GLY A 54 -15.74 -0.43 -10.76
C GLY A 54 -14.74 0.32 -9.87
N LEU A 55 -13.60 -0.31 -9.56
CA LEU A 55 -12.52 0.27 -8.76
C LEU A 55 -11.18 0.16 -9.49
N VAL A 56 -10.52 1.28 -9.72
CA VAL A 56 -9.17 1.33 -10.29
C VAL A 56 -8.17 1.67 -9.19
N VAL A 57 -7.28 0.73 -8.87
CA VAL A 57 -6.22 0.93 -7.89
C VAL A 57 -4.96 1.42 -8.61
N ILE A 58 -4.50 2.61 -8.28
CA ILE A 58 -3.17 3.05 -8.72
C ILE A 58 -2.11 2.51 -7.74
N GLY A 59 -0.95 2.18 -8.24
CA GLY A 59 0.15 1.70 -7.39
C GLY A 59 1.39 1.38 -8.19
N SER A 60 2.49 1.35 -7.52
CA SER A 60 2.75 1.64 -6.11
C SER A 60 2.81 3.14 -5.88
N ALA A 61 2.25 3.64 -4.76
CA ALA A 61 2.40 5.03 -4.34
C ALA A 61 3.30 5.09 -3.10
N TYR A 62 4.38 5.86 -3.19
CA TYR A 62 5.40 5.95 -2.15
C TYR A 62 5.18 7.16 -1.25
N PRO A 63 4.86 6.98 0.06
CA PRO A 63 4.66 8.08 0.99
C PRO A 63 5.97 8.62 1.59
N PHE A 64 7.13 8.22 1.07
CA PHE A 64 8.46 8.67 1.51
C PHE A 64 9.31 9.10 0.33
N ASP A 65 10.19 10.06 0.55
CA ASP A 65 11.02 10.69 -0.48
C ASP A 65 12.03 9.69 -1.08
N LEU A 66 11.88 9.44 -2.37
CA LEU A 66 12.78 8.64 -3.19
C LEU A 66 13.61 9.51 -4.16
N SER A 67 13.53 10.84 -4.06
CA SER A 67 14.32 11.75 -4.90
C SER A 67 15.82 11.48 -4.71
N GLY A 68 16.56 11.42 -5.81
CA GLY A 68 18.00 11.09 -5.80
C GLY A 68 18.33 9.61 -5.57
N VAL A 69 17.33 8.72 -5.48
CA VAL A 69 17.57 7.27 -5.59
C VAL A 69 17.78 6.95 -7.06
N THR A 70 19.04 6.66 -7.44
CA THR A 70 19.29 6.09 -8.77
C THR A 70 18.63 4.72 -8.83
N PRO A 71 17.70 4.48 -9.75
CA PRO A 71 17.05 3.18 -9.90
C PRO A 71 18.07 2.15 -10.37
N ARG A 72 18.82 1.53 -9.48
CA ARG A 72 19.58 0.32 -9.80
C ARG A 72 18.66 -0.90 -9.91
N TYR A 73 17.41 -0.75 -9.47
CA TYR A 73 16.39 -1.78 -9.43
C TYR A 73 15.16 -1.27 -10.16
N ILE A 74 14.83 -1.93 -11.24
CA ILE A 74 13.84 -1.55 -12.27
C ILE A 74 12.45 -1.23 -11.73
N ASN A 75 12.10 -1.66 -10.52
CA ASN A 75 10.75 -1.54 -9.98
C ASN A 75 10.49 -0.27 -9.16
N ILE A 76 11.50 0.40 -8.60
CA ILE A 76 11.28 1.56 -7.71
C ILE A 76 10.94 2.81 -8.54
N ALA A 77 11.60 3.03 -9.68
CA ALA A 77 11.33 4.19 -10.55
C ALA A 77 9.97 4.19 -11.24
N SER A 78 9.18 3.13 -11.08
CA SER A 78 7.89 2.97 -11.76
C SER A 78 6.68 3.28 -10.88
N GLY A 79 6.86 3.61 -9.59
CA GLY A 79 5.80 4.01 -8.68
C GLY A 79 5.61 5.53 -8.60
N VAL A 80 4.42 5.97 -8.21
CA VAL A 80 4.09 7.39 -8.08
C VAL A 80 4.51 7.92 -6.71
N GLY A 81 5.01 9.15 -6.65
CA GLY A 81 5.29 9.84 -5.40
C GLY A 81 4.02 10.39 -4.75
N ILE A 82 3.96 10.29 -3.42
CA ILE A 82 2.91 10.91 -2.60
C ILE A 82 3.50 11.43 -1.27
N TRP A 83 4.79 11.80 -1.29
CA TRP A 83 5.50 12.24 -0.09
C TRP A 83 5.52 13.76 0.11
N THR A 84 5.09 14.54 -0.91
CA THR A 84 5.04 16.00 -0.85
C THR A 84 3.76 16.53 -1.48
N ASP A 85 3.31 17.70 -1.05
CA ASP A 85 2.02 18.25 -1.45
C ASP A 85 2.00 18.74 -2.91
N ASP A 86 3.15 19.05 -3.50
CA ASP A 86 3.27 19.40 -4.92
C ASP A 86 2.97 18.23 -5.87
N GLN A 87 2.90 17.00 -5.36
CA GLN A 87 2.44 15.82 -6.11
C GLN A 87 0.91 15.70 -6.17
N ILE A 88 0.17 16.39 -5.29
CA ILE A 88 -1.30 16.34 -5.22
C ILE A 88 -1.96 16.71 -6.56
N PRO A 89 -1.58 17.80 -7.28
CA PRO A 89 -2.24 18.15 -8.53
C PRO A 89 -2.17 17.06 -9.61
N GLY A 90 -1.02 16.38 -9.72
CA GLY A 90 -0.87 15.25 -10.64
C GLY A 90 -1.74 14.05 -10.25
N LEU A 91 -1.78 13.73 -8.97
CA LEU A 91 -2.62 12.67 -8.40
C LEU A 91 -4.12 12.99 -8.59
N SER A 92 -4.53 14.24 -8.37
CA SER A 92 -5.92 14.70 -8.62
C SER A 92 -6.35 14.50 -10.07
N LYS A 93 -5.44 14.71 -11.02
CA LYS A 93 -5.69 14.44 -12.44
C LYS A 93 -6.01 12.98 -12.71
N VAL A 94 -5.32 12.05 -12.00
CA VAL A 94 -5.61 10.61 -12.11
C VAL A 94 -6.98 10.29 -11.53
N ALA A 95 -7.24 10.70 -10.29
CA ALA A 95 -8.53 10.44 -9.63
C ALA A 95 -9.70 10.99 -10.46
N LYS A 96 -9.58 12.26 -10.92
CA LYS A 96 -10.57 12.88 -11.78
C LYS A 96 -10.80 12.12 -13.09
N ASN A 97 -9.74 11.67 -13.76
CA ASN A 97 -9.86 10.92 -15.02
C ASN A 97 -10.57 9.57 -14.81
N ILE A 98 -10.33 8.89 -13.69
CA ILE A 98 -11.04 7.67 -13.31
C ILE A 98 -12.52 7.97 -13.06
N HIS A 99 -12.85 9.03 -12.31
CA HIS A 99 -14.21 9.43 -11.99
C HIS A 99 -15.00 9.87 -13.22
N ASP A 100 -14.40 10.69 -14.09
CA ASP A 100 -15.03 11.14 -15.35
C ASP A 100 -15.40 9.96 -16.28
N ASN A 101 -14.73 8.83 -16.13
CA ASN A 101 -15.02 7.59 -16.84
C ASN A 101 -15.85 6.58 -16.02
N GLY A 102 -16.47 7.02 -14.92
CA GLY A 102 -17.45 6.27 -14.14
C GLY A 102 -16.84 5.16 -13.24
N GLY A 103 -15.55 5.22 -12.91
CA GLY A 103 -14.90 4.35 -11.92
C GLY A 103 -14.72 5.05 -10.57
N LYS A 104 -14.36 4.28 -9.55
CA LYS A 104 -13.83 4.75 -8.28
C LYS A 104 -12.31 4.59 -8.24
N ALA A 105 -11.62 5.49 -7.53
CA ALA A 105 -10.18 5.56 -7.51
C ALA A 105 -9.61 5.15 -6.15
N ALA A 106 -8.67 4.21 -6.12
CA ALA A 106 -7.90 3.83 -4.93
C ALA A 106 -6.42 4.14 -5.12
N CYS A 107 -5.75 4.58 -4.06
CA CYS A 107 -4.32 4.80 -4.01
C CYS A 107 -3.65 3.69 -3.19
N GLN A 108 -2.80 2.84 -3.80
CA GLN A 108 -2.10 1.79 -3.07
C GLN A 108 -0.79 2.32 -2.48
N LEU A 109 -0.76 2.53 -1.16
CA LEU A 109 0.42 2.96 -0.43
C LEU A 109 1.35 1.77 -0.18
N VAL A 110 2.63 1.97 -0.45
CA VAL A 110 3.68 0.99 -0.22
C VAL A 110 4.96 1.65 0.27
N ILE A 111 5.63 1.02 1.22
CA ILE A 111 7.03 1.28 1.55
C ILE A 111 7.81 0.01 1.25
N CYS A 112 8.94 0.17 0.60
CA CYS A 112 9.90 -0.88 0.32
C CYS A 112 11.02 -0.90 1.37
N SER A 113 11.89 -1.89 1.34
CA SER A 113 13.04 -2.00 2.24
C SER A 113 14.09 -0.89 2.02
N GLU A 114 13.96 -0.13 0.95
CA GLU A 114 14.82 0.98 0.55
C GLU A 114 14.45 2.30 1.23
N TRP A 115 13.50 2.27 2.19
CA TRP A 115 13.21 3.45 2.99
C TRP A 115 14.48 3.97 3.67
N ARG A 116 14.71 5.28 3.61
CA ARG A 116 15.92 5.91 4.11
C ARG A 116 15.63 6.76 5.33
N ALA A 117 16.24 6.39 6.44
CA ALA A 117 16.39 7.27 7.56
C ALA A 117 17.51 8.28 7.33
N ASN A 118 18.53 7.90 6.56
CA ASN A 118 19.72 8.72 6.32
C ASN A 118 19.85 9.00 4.80
N LYS A 119 19.69 10.29 4.43
CA LYS A 119 19.86 10.75 3.03
C LYS A 119 21.30 10.55 2.51
N ASP A 120 22.27 10.46 3.43
CA ASP A 120 23.70 10.34 3.11
C ASP A 120 24.13 8.90 2.83
N ASN A 121 23.29 7.89 3.17
CA ASN A 121 23.55 6.48 2.87
C ASN A 121 22.43 5.87 2.01
N PRO A 122 22.49 6.06 0.69
CA PRO A 122 21.45 5.63 -0.23
C PRO A 122 21.34 4.11 -0.45
N LEU A 123 22.19 3.31 0.13
CA LEU A 123 22.25 1.86 -0.06
C LEU A 123 21.80 1.08 1.18
N GLU A 124 21.48 1.77 2.27
CA GLU A 124 21.06 1.13 3.51
C GLU A 124 19.61 0.70 3.42
N GLY A 125 19.38 -0.59 3.34
CA GLY A 125 18.06 -1.17 3.53
C GLY A 125 17.67 -1.22 5.00
N VAL A 126 16.38 -1.10 5.29
CA VAL A 126 15.84 -1.18 6.65
C VAL A 126 14.69 -2.18 6.74
N GLY A 127 14.49 -2.74 7.92
CA GLY A 127 13.41 -3.69 8.18
C GLY A 127 13.08 -3.80 9.67
N PRO A 128 12.07 -4.62 10.02
CA PRO A 128 11.76 -4.86 11.43
C PRO A 128 12.94 -5.43 12.20
N SER A 129 13.78 -6.24 11.56
CA SER A 129 14.99 -6.83 12.13
C SER A 129 16.12 -6.84 11.12
N ALA A 130 17.37 -6.86 11.61
CA ALA A 130 18.53 -7.03 10.76
C ALA A 130 18.54 -8.41 10.09
N GLY A 131 19.14 -8.49 8.90
CA GLY A 131 19.30 -9.74 8.16
C GLY A 131 18.99 -9.64 6.69
N ALA A 132 18.49 -10.72 6.10
CA ALA A 132 18.15 -10.76 4.69
C ALA A 132 17.09 -9.71 4.32
N GLY A 133 17.41 -8.89 3.34
CA GLY A 133 16.47 -7.96 2.73
C GLY A 133 15.41 -8.67 1.88
N GLY A 134 14.51 -7.89 1.32
CA GLY A 134 13.58 -8.39 0.29
C GLY A 134 14.26 -8.53 -1.07
N PRO A 135 13.47 -8.68 -2.12
CA PRO A 135 13.99 -8.87 -3.48
C PRO A 135 14.93 -7.76 -3.98
N SER A 136 14.78 -6.55 -3.44
CA SER A 136 15.51 -5.35 -3.89
C SER A 136 16.75 -5.01 -3.06
N VAL A 137 16.90 -5.56 -1.86
CA VAL A 137 18.00 -5.26 -0.92
C VAL A 137 18.53 -6.54 -0.30
N LYS A 138 19.85 -6.75 -0.39
CA LYS A 138 20.50 -7.97 0.11
C LYS A 138 20.48 -8.06 1.64
N GLU A 139 20.77 -6.94 2.29
CA GLU A 139 20.83 -6.84 3.75
C GLU A 139 20.10 -5.59 4.22
N VAL A 140 19.47 -5.71 5.37
CA VAL A 140 18.77 -4.60 6.04
C VAL A 140 19.27 -4.50 7.48
N ARG A 141 19.32 -3.29 8.01
CA ARG A 141 19.46 -3.08 9.45
C ARG A 141 18.08 -3.04 10.12
N GLU A 142 18.09 -3.29 11.41
CA GLU A 142 16.89 -3.14 12.24
C GLU A 142 16.56 -1.66 12.43
N LEU A 143 15.28 -1.32 12.31
CA LEU A 143 14.75 0.01 12.61
C LEU A 143 14.75 0.29 14.12
N THR A 144 15.09 1.52 14.49
CA THR A 144 14.78 2.03 15.83
C THR A 144 13.28 2.29 15.97
N VAL A 145 12.79 2.38 17.21
CA VAL A 145 11.38 2.70 17.48
C VAL A 145 10.99 4.08 16.94
N ASP A 146 11.90 5.06 17.01
CA ASP A 146 11.63 6.41 16.50
C ASP A 146 11.54 6.43 14.96
N GLU A 147 12.33 5.62 14.26
CA GLU A 147 12.19 5.43 12.81
C GLU A 147 10.86 4.73 12.44
N ILE A 148 10.41 3.77 13.25
CA ILE A 148 9.10 3.15 13.07
C ILE A 148 7.99 4.20 13.17
N ARG A 149 8.03 5.06 14.18
CA ARG A 149 7.07 6.16 14.36
C ARG A 149 7.08 7.15 13.19
N LEU A 150 8.26 7.48 12.68
CA LEU A 150 8.38 8.33 11.49
C LEU A 150 7.73 7.69 10.26
N ILE A 151 7.92 6.39 10.06
CA ILE A 151 7.30 5.65 8.96
C ILE A 151 5.77 5.61 9.11
N VAL A 152 5.27 5.40 10.32
CA VAL A 152 3.83 5.45 10.63
C VAL A 152 3.25 6.83 10.25
N ASP A 153 3.96 7.91 10.61
CA ASP A 153 3.56 9.28 10.26
C ASP A 153 3.53 9.51 8.75
N GLN A 154 4.51 9.01 8.01
CA GLN A 154 4.59 9.11 6.56
C GLN A 154 3.43 8.38 5.86
N TYR A 155 2.99 7.22 6.36
CA TYR A 155 1.77 6.57 5.86
C TYR A 155 0.53 7.45 6.09
N GLY A 156 0.42 8.06 7.26
CA GLY A 156 -0.66 9.00 7.57
C GLY A 156 -0.70 10.19 6.61
N GLU A 157 0.47 10.81 6.35
CA GLU A 157 0.59 11.90 5.37
C GLU A 157 0.27 11.47 3.95
N GLY A 158 0.69 10.25 3.54
CA GLY A 158 0.32 9.67 2.26
C GLY A 158 -1.19 9.51 2.10
N ALA A 159 -1.88 9.03 3.15
CA ALA A 159 -3.34 8.89 3.14
C ALA A 159 -4.05 10.27 3.09
N ARG A 160 -3.55 11.29 3.81
CA ARG A 160 -4.05 12.66 3.74
C ARG A 160 -3.98 13.18 2.30
N ARG A 161 -2.81 13.08 1.68
CA ARG A 161 -2.60 13.53 0.29
C ARG A 161 -3.47 12.76 -0.71
N ALA A 162 -3.66 11.44 -0.51
CA ALA A 162 -4.55 10.66 -1.35
C ALA A 162 -5.99 11.19 -1.27
N ARG A 163 -6.50 11.48 -0.06
CA ARG A 163 -7.83 12.07 0.13
C ARG A 163 -7.92 13.46 -0.51
N GLU A 164 -6.95 14.33 -0.30
CA GLU A 164 -6.91 15.68 -0.89
C GLU A 164 -6.81 15.64 -2.42
N ALA A 165 -6.13 14.65 -2.98
CA ALA A 165 -6.09 14.40 -4.42
C ALA A 165 -7.40 13.85 -4.98
N GLY A 166 -8.39 13.52 -4.14
CA GLY A 166 -9.71 13.08 -4.56
C GLY A 166 -9.84 11.57 -4.75
N PHE A 167 -8.90 10.75 -4.23
CA PHE A 167 -9.10 9.30 -4.19
C PHE A 167 -10.23 8.93 -3.22
N ASP A 168 -11.00 7.89 -3.56
CA ASP A 168 -12.11 7.40 -2.75
C ASP A 168 -11.63 6.56 -1.56
N LEU A 169 -10.46 5.92 -1.68
CA LEU A 169 -9.89 5.08 -0.62
C LEU A 169 -8.37 4.88 -0.78
N VAL A 170 -7.74 4.39 0.27
CA VAL A 170 -6.36 3.90 0.27
C VAL A 170 -6.34 2.38 0.45
N GLU A 171 -5.49 1.69 -0.34
CA GLU A 171 -5.12 0.29 -0.13
C GLU A 171 -3.67 0.20 0.35
N PHE A 172 -3.40 -0.47 1.47
CA PHE A 172 -2.04 -0.73 1.91
C PHE A 172 -1.48 -1.97 1.23
N HIS A 173 -0.26 -1.90 0.69
CA HIS A 173 0.43 -3.11 0.24
C HIS A 173 1.08 -3.82 1.43
N ALA A 174 0.38 -4.80 1.98
CA ALA A 174 0.76 -5.56 3.17
C ALA A 174 1.08 -7.04 2.85
N GLY A 175 1.59 -7.33 1.66
CA GLY A 175 1.92 -8.70 1.23
C GLY A 175 3.24 -8.79 0.46
N ILE A 176 3.65 -10.00 0.09
CA ILE A 176 4.83 -10.36 -0.72
C ILE A 176 6.12 -9.65 -0.32
N GLY A 177 6.45 -9.68 0.98
CA GLY A 177 7.71 -9.14 1.51
C GLY A 177 7.82 -7.62 1.54
N TYR A 178 6.77 -6.86 1.20
CA TYR A 178 6.76 -5.41 1.41
C TYR A 178 6.68 -5.04 2.89
N PHE A 179 6.92 -3.79 3.20
CA PHE A 179 7.28 -3.32 4.53
C PHE A 179 6.31 -3.74 5.65
N ILE A 180 5.00 -3.57 5.45
CA ILE A 180 3.98 -4.00 6.41
C ILE A 180 4.01 -5.54 6.57
N ASN A 181 4.10 -6.29 5.46
CA ASN A 181 4.19 -7.74 5.52
C ASN A 181 5.41 -8.20 6.32
N ARG A 182 6.55 -7.50 6.20
CA ARG A 182 7.77 -7.83 6.96
C ARG A 182 7.60 -7.67 8.47
N PHE A 183 6.78 -6.72 8.93
CA PHE A 183 6.44 -6.60 10.33
C PHE A 183 5.50 -7.73 10.79
N LEU A 184 4.54 -8.12 9.96
CA LEU A 184 3.58 -9.17 10.26
C LEU A 184 4.22 -10.57 10.30
N SER A 185 5.24 -10.81 9.46
CA SER A 185 5.84 -12.12 9.26
C SER A 185 6.82 -12.51 10.38
N PRO A 186 6.68 -13.70 10.99
CA PRO A 186 7.66 -14.22 11.92
C PRO A 186 8.98 -14.60 11.24
N TYR A 187 8.98 -14.74 9.90
CA TYR A 187 10.19 -14.98 9.12
C TYR A 187 11.15 -13.79 9.17
N SER A 188 10.66 -12.57 8.96
CA SER A 188 11.47 -11.35 8.88
C SER A 188 11.48 -10.51 10.16
N ASN A 189 10.48 -10.67 11.03
CA ASN A 189 10.38 -9.92 12.27
C ASN A 189 10.83 -10.77 13.47
N LYS A 190 12.08 -10.56 13.88
CA LYS A 190 12.73 -11.21 15.04
C LYS A 190 12.84 -10.29 16.26
N ARG A 191 12.13 -9.14 16.24
CA ARG A 191 12.14 -8.18 17.36
C ARG A 191 11.61 -8.81 18.65
N THR A 192 12.13 -8.34 19.77
CA THR A 192 11.72 -8.76 21.12
C THR A 192 11.02 -7.64 21.90
N ASP A 193 10.89 -6.45 21.30
CA ASP A 193 10.19 -5.31 21.87
C ASP A 193 8.67 -5.33 21.59
N GLU A 194 8.02 -4.16 21.63
CA GLU A 194 6.59 -4.00 21.41
C GLU A 194 6.13 -4.25 19.97
N TYR A 195 7.04 -4.35 18.99
CA TYR A 195 6.76 -4.57 17.57
C TYR A 195 7.04 -6.00 17.10
N GLY A 196 7.44 -6.92 17.98
CA GLY A 196 7.80 -8.29 17.61
C GLY A 196 7.56 -9.33 18.70
N GLY A 197 7.92 -10.58 18.40
CA GLY A 197 7.71 -11.75 19.27
C GLY A 197 6.36 -12.42 19.06
N THR A 198 5.26 -11.86 19.57
CA THR A 198 3.91 -12.47 19.41
C THR A 198 3.20 -11.96 18.16
N PRO A 199 2.18 -12.69 17.64
CA PRO A 199 1.38 -12.21 16.50
C PRO A 199 0.76 -10.82 16.74
N GLU A 200 0.27 -10.56 17.96
CA GLU A 200 -0.35 -9.29 18.34
C GLU A 200 0.66 -8.14 18.26
N LYS A 201 1.88 -8.35 18.77
CA LYS A 201 2.95 -7.36 18.71
C LYS A 201 3.43 -7.14 17.27
N ARG A 202 3.50 -8.18 16.45
CA ARG A 202 3.86 -8.02 15.03
C ARG A 202 2.81 -7.24 14.24
N MET A 203 1.52 -7.30 14.62
CA MET A 203 0.45 -6.48 14.02
C MET A 203 0.50 -5.01 14.46
N ARG A 204 1.16 -4.68 15.58
CA ARG A 204 1.15 -3.33 16.17
C ARG A 204 1.54 -2.25 15.17
N PHE A 205 2.61 -2.43 14.41
CA PHE A 205 3.02 -1.48 13.37
C PHE A 205 1.87 -1.18 12.40
N PHE A 206 1.19 -2.20 11.90
CA PHE A 206 0.12 -2.00 10.93
C PHE A 206 -1.11 -1.34 11.56
N LEU A 207 -1.43 -1.67 12.80
CA LEU A 207 -2.53 -1.02 13.54
C LEU A 207 -2.24 0.48 13.76
N GLU A 208 -1.02 0.85 14.12
CA GLU A 208 -0.59 2.24 14.26
C GLU A 208 -0.63 3.00 12.91
N VAL A 209 -0.26 2.35 11.80
CA VAL A 209 -0.42 2.91 10.44
C VAL A 209 -1.90 3.20 10.13
N ILE A 210 -2.80 2.26 10.41
CA ILE A 210 -4.24 2.45 10.20
C ILE A 210 -4.76 3.63 11.04
N GLU A 211 -4.35 3.73 12.30
CA GLU A 211 -4.74 4.82 13.21
C GLU A 211 -4.22 6.18 12.71
N ALA A 212 -2.95 6.27 12.32
CA ALA A 212 -2.35 7.49 11.77
C ALA A 212 -3.05 7.95 10.49
N CYS A 213 -3.40 7.01 9.60
CA CYS A 213 -4.14 7.33 8.38
C CYS A 213 -5.55 7.87 8.69
N LYS A 214 -6.26 7.28 9.65
CA LYS A 214 -7.57 7.80 10.10
C LYS A 214 -7.47 9.17 10.75
N ALA A 215 -6.44 9.39 11.55
CA ALA A 215 -6.22 10.68 12.21
C ALA A 215 -5.94 11.80 11.20
N LYS A 216 -5.16 11.53 10.15
CA LYS A 216 -4.75 12.55 9.17
C LYS A 216 -5.68 12.66 7.97
N ALA A 217 -6.17 11.56 7.45
CA ALA A 217 -7.09 11.56 6.32
C ALA A 217 -8.58 11.63 6.72
N GLY A 218 -8.90 11.47 8.00
CA GLY A 218 -10.26 11.43 8.53
C GLY A 218 -10.78 10.02 8.72
N ALA A 219 -11.56 9.81 9.79
CA ALA A 219 -12.05 8.50 10.20
C ALA A 219 -13.07 7.89 9.22
N ASP A 220 -13.69 8.71 8.38
CA ASP A 220 -14.61 8.32 7.31
C ASP A 220 -13.92 7.92 6.01
N PHE A 221 -12.60 8.19 5.87
CA PHE A 221 -11.85 7.79 4.68
C PHE A 221 -11.63 6.28 4.67
N THR A 222 -12.08 5.62 3.60
CA THR A 222 -12.04 4.16 3.50
C THR A 222 -10.61 3.66 3.36
N LEU A 223 -10.23 2.70 4.20
CA LEU A 223 -8.92 2.03 4.18
C LEU A 223 -9.11 0.55 3.87
N ALA A 224 -8.16 -0.03 3.15
CA ALA A 224 -8.16 -1.43 2.73
C ALA A 224 -6.73 -1.99 2.68
N ALA A 225 -6.56 -3.28 2.51
CA ALA A 225 -5.24 -3.88 2.40
C ALA A 225 -5.15 -4.96 1.33
N ARG A 226 -3.99 -5.02 0.67
CA ARG A 226 -3.54 -6.18 -0.08
C ARG A 226 -2.59 -6.98 0.80
N ILE A 227 -2.94 -8.25 1.09
CA ILE A 227 -2.27 -9.09 2.09
C ILE A 227 -1.87 -10.44 1.50
N SER A 228 -0.76 -11.02 1.96
CA SER A 228 -0.46 -12.43 1.68
C SER A 228 -1.32 -13.33 2.54
N GLY A 229 -2.15 -14.17 1.94
CA GLY A 229 -2.94 -15.18 2.64
C GLY A 229 -2.11 -16.37 3.11
N ASP A 230 -1.06 -16.71 2.36
CA ASP A 230 0.01 -17.65 2.72
C ASP A 230 1.31 -17.11 2.12
N GLU A 231 2.36 -17.02 2.92
CA GLU A 231 3.67 -16.53 2.46
C GLU A 231 4.43 -17.57 1.62
N LEU A 232 3.98 -18.82 1.60
CA LEU A 232 4.62 -19.95 0.90
C LEU A 232 6.12 -20.10 1.24
N LEU A 233 6.47 -19.76 2.48
CA LEU A 233 7.83 -19.67 2.98
C LEU A 233 7.92 -20.42 4.31
N GLU A 234 9.01 -21.17 4.52
CA GLU A 234 9.28 -21.78 5.81
C GLU A 234 9.51 -20.71 6.88
N GLY A 235 8.82 -20.84 8.02
CA GLY A 235 8.86 -19.83 9.09
C GLY A 235 8.06 -18.56 8.81
N GLY A 236 7.38 -18.46 7.68
CA GLY A 236 6.43 -17.38 7.36
C GLY A 236 5.02 -17.65 7.86
N ASN A 237 4.13 -16.67 7.73
CA ASN A 237 2.72 -16.82 8.06
C ASN A 237 2.03 -17.81 7.11
N LYS A 238 1.18 -18.65 7.67
CA LYS A 238 0.29 -19.57 6.97
C LYS A 238 -1.13 -19.02 6.96
N ILE A 239 -2.00 -19.65 6.18
CA ILE A 239 -3.39 -19.18 6.03
C ILE A 239 -4.12 -19.11 7.38
N GLU A 240 -3.83 -20.05 8.30
CA GLU A 240 -4.43 -20.10 9.64
C GLU A 240 -3.99 -18.92 10.52
N ASP A 241 -2.77 -18.42 10.32
CA ASP A 241 -2.25 -17.24 11.03
C ASP A 241 -2.92 -15.98 10.50
N VAL A 242 -3.03 -15.85 9.18
CA VAL A 242 -3.68 -14.71 8.53
C VAL A 242 -5.16 -14.66 8.86
N GLN A 243 -5.86 -15.79 8.89
CA GLN A 243 -7.26 -15.87 9.30
C GLN A 243 -7.51 -15.30 10.71
N LYS A 244 -6.53 -15.41 11.63
CA LYS A 244 -6.62 -14.80 12.97
C LYS A 244 -6.36 -13.29 12.95
N MET A 245 -5.56 -12.79 11.99
CA MET A 245 -5.28 -11.36 11.85
C MET A 245 -6.46 -10.59 11.27
N ILE A 246 -7.19 -11.17 10.30
CA ILE A 246 -8.26 -10.49 9.56
C ILE A 246 -9.31 -9.85 10.48
N PRO A 247 -9.90 -10.52 11.49
CA PRO A 247 -10.89 -9.88 12.37
C PRO A 247 -10.34 -8.69 13.15
N VAL A 248 -9.04 -8.73 13.51
CA VAL A 248 -8.38 -7.62 14.22
C VAL A 248 -8.23 -6.41 13.31
N LEU A 249 -7.78 -6.64 12.07
CA LEU A 249 -7.61 -5.60 11.06
C LEU A 249 -8.95 -5.02 10.57
N GLU A 250 -9.98 -5.85 10.45
CA GLU A 250 -11.34 -5.42 10.15
C GLU A 250 -11.89 -4.50 11.26
N LYS A 251 -11.74 -4.92 12.53
CA LYS A 251 -12.11 -4.10 13.69
C LYS A 251 -11.31 -2.78 13.75
N ALA A 252 -10.06 -2.78 13.31
CA ALA A 252 -9.26 -1.57 13.16
C ALA A 252 -9.76 -0.66 12.03
N GLY A 253 -10.64 -1.16 11.12
CA GLY A 253 -11.38 -0.40 10.13
C GLY A 253 -10.93 -0.60 8.69
N LEU A 254 -10.29 -1.72 8.36
CA LEU A 254 -10.09 -2.10 6.97
C LEU A 254 -11.39 -2.63 6.37
N ALA A 255 -11.76 -2.12 5.19
CA ALA A 255 -13.03 -2.38 4.54
C ALA A 255 -13.02 -3.56 3.55
N TYR A 256 -11.85 -3.92 3.02
CA TYR A 256 -11.64 -5.13 2.22
C TYR A 256 -10.20 -5.64 2.31
N PHE A 257 -10.03 -6.90 1.91
CA PHE A 257 -8.75 -7.54 1.76
C PHE A 257 -8.58 -8.09 0.34
N ASN A 258 -7.56 -7.62 -0.35
CA ASN A 258 -7.09 -8.15 -1.62
C ASN A 258 -6.05 -9.24 -1.30
N VAL A 259 -6.45 -10.50 -1.42
CA VAL A 259 -5.62 -11.63 -1.00
C VAL A 259 -4.75 -12.13 -2.14
N GLN A 260 -3.47 -12.30 -1.86
CA GLN A 260 -2.48 -12.91 -2.75
C GLN A 260 -1.71 -14.01 -1.99
N ALA A 261 -0.84 -14.75 -2.67
CA ALA A 261 0.04 -15.74 -2.06
C ALA A 261 1.50 -15.44 -2.41
N GLY A 262 2.41 -15.84 -1.54
CA GLY A 262 3.85 -15.68 -1.70
C GLY A 262 4.45 -14.61 -0.77
N TRP A 263 5.79 -14.65 -0.76
CA TRP A 263 6.66 -13.69 -0.06
C TRP A 263 7.34 -12.75 -1.06
#